data_55b1acae1651e3918e4a6c7bd6646bd5
#
_entry.id   55b1acae1651e3918e4a6c7bd6646bd5
#
_cell.length_a   1.000
_cell.length_b   1.000
_cell.length_c   1.000
_cell.angle_alpha   90.00
_cell.angle_beta   90.00
_cell.angle_gamma   90.00
#
_symmetry.space_group_name_H-M   'P 1'
#
loop_
_entity.id
_entity.type
_entity.pdbx_description
1 polymer ?
#
loop_
_entity_poly.entity_id
_entity_poly.type
_entity_poly.pdbx_seq_one_letter_code
_entity_poly.pdbx_strand_id
1 'polypeptide(L)'
;MMEVELTEMLDTLNQYPPFSEMQEPHLIEQMVHELEIQYVRNGESIIVPNTMNEFLYFIRSGAVEVLANNEQLLRRMEEGELFGYLSLLRDGKVTQEIKAIEDCLLYLIPATWFKRFYVENDVFSEFFELIRENRLRTALDAQNQNSNQDVSLMTCPVKSLLRRPPISIEDNVSIQQAA
;
A
#
# COMPACT_ATOMS: atom_id res chain seq x y z
N MET A 1 -20.57 31.49 -0.08
CA MET A 1 -19.39 30.82 -0.68
C MET A 1 -18.84 29.72 0.23
N MET A 2 -18.50 29.98 1.47
CA MET A 2 -18.00 28.93 2.40
C MET A 2 -18.94 27.72 2.58
N GLU A 3 -20.24 27.91 2.63
CA GLU A 3 -21.19 26.79 2.79
C GLU A 3 -21.22 25.85 1.57
N VAL A 4 -21.04 26.39 0.38
CA VAL A 4 -21.00 25.57 -0.86
C VAL A 4 -19.72 24.73 -0.92
N GLU A 5 -18.58 25.30 -0.54
CA GLU A 5 -17.30 24.58 -0.50
C GLU A 5 -17.32 23.46 0.54
N LEU A 6 -17.86 23.71 1.73
CA LEU A 6 -18.00 22.69 2.78
C LEU A 6 -18.93 21.54 2.35
N THR A 7 -20.03 21.88 1.68
CA THR A 7 -20.97 20.87 1.15
C THR A 7 -20.29 19.99 0.09
N GLU A 8 -19.52 20.59 -0.82
CA GLU A 8 -18.78 19.85 -1.84
C GLU A 8 -17.73 18.92 -1.23
N MET A 9 -17.01 19.39 -0.20
CA MET A 9 -16.03 18.56 0.51
C MET A 9 -16.71 17.38 1.20
N LEU A 10 -17.84 17.62 1.88
CA LEU A 10 -18.60 16.59 2.55
C LEU A 10 -19.14 15.57 1.56
N ASP A 11 -19.73 16.02 0.45
CA ASP A 11 -20.24 15.15 -0.61
C ASP A 11 -19.13 14.31 -1.24
N THR A 12 -17.95 14.89 -1.40
CA THR A 12 -16.78 14.18 -1.90
C THR A 12 -16.32 13.07 -0.94
N LEU A 13 -16.12 13.39 0.32
CA LEU A 13 -15.69 12.43 1.32
C LEU A 13 -16.70 11.29 1.49
N ASN A 14 -17.99 11.59 1.45
CA ASN A 14 -19.07 10.60 1.55
C ASN A 14 -19.17 9.65 0.35
N GLN A 15 -18.41 9.86 -0.72
CA GLN A 15 -18.35 8.93 -1.86
C GLN A 15 -17.29 7.83 -1.66
N TYR A 16 -16.36 8.03 -0.73
CA TYR A 16 -15.21 7.12 -0.57
C TYR A 16 -15.12 6.55 0.86
N PRO A 17 -14.76 5.25 0.99
CA PRO A 17 -14.52 4.67 2.30
C PRO A 17 -13.26 5.29 2.96
N PRO A 18 -13.21 5.35 4.30
CA PRO A 18 -14.19 4.86 5.26
C PRO A 18 -15.37 5.80 5.49
N PHE A 19 -15.32 7.06 5.01
CA PHE A 19 -16.33 8.09 5.32
C PHE A 19 -17.72 7.72 4.81
N SER A 20 -17.82 7.11 3.61
CA SER A 20 -19.09 6.64 3.04
C SER A 20 -19.78 5.55 3.85
N GLU A 21 -19.06 4.86 4.72
CA GLU A 21 -19.55 3.74 5.52
C GLU A 21 -19.80 4.12 6.98
N MET A 22 -19.35 5.31 7.40
CA MET A 22 -19.57 5.82 8.76
C MET A 22 -21.03 6.25 8.97
N GLN A 23 -21.59 5.90 10.14
CA GLN A 23 -22.98 6.20 10.48
C GLN A 23 -23.17 7.55 11.21
N GLU A 24 -22.10 8.29 11.44
CA GLU A 24 -22.09 9.56 12.16
C GLU A 24 -21.80 10.76 11.24
N PRO A 25 -22.74 11.14 10.35
CA PRO A 25 -22.51 12.23 9.38
C PRO A 25 -22.19 13.57 10.05
N HIS A 26 -22.74 13.82 11.23
CA HIS A 26 -22.47 15.05 12.00
C HIS A 26 -21.01 15.20 12.45
N LEU A 27 -20.29 14.07 12.67
CA LEU A 27 -18.88 14.12 13.02
C LEU A 27 -18.02 14.43 11.78
N ILE A 28 -18.41 13.92 10.61
CA ILE A 28 -17.75 14.24 9.34
C ILE A 28 -17.97 15.74 9.01
N GLU A 29 -19.16 16.26 9.21
CA GLU A 29 -19.45 17.69 9.07
C GLU A 29 -18.55 18.56 9.95
N GLN A 30 -18.39 18.20 11.23
CA GLN A 30 -17.51 18.93 12.15
C GLN A 30 -16.04 18.85 11.68
N MET A 31 -15.57 17.70 11.23
CA MET A 31 -14.22 17.52 10.73
C MET A 31 -13.97 18.39 9.49
N VAL A 32 -14.92 18.47 8.56
CA VAL A 32 -14.80 19.26 7.32
C VAL A 32 -14.56 20.74 7.61
N HIS A 33 -15.07 21.28 8.71
CA HIS A 33 -14.80 22.68 9.14
C HIS A 33 -13.35 22.93 9.58
N GLU A 34 -12.63 21.89 9.96
CA GLU A 34 -11.21 21.96 10.39
C GLU A 34 -10.24 21.43 9.32
N LEU A 35 -10.77 21.01 8.18
CA LEU A 35 -10.01 20.46 7.07
C LEU A 35 -9.28 21.57 6.32
N GLU A 36 -8.02 21.33 5.96
CA GLU A 36 -7.24 22.21 5.11
C GLU A 36 -7.21 21.68 3.67
N ILE A 37 -7.13 22.60 2.69
CA ILE A 37 -6.95 22.25 1.29
C ILE A 37 -5.53 22.61 0.88
N GLN A 38 -4.81 21.67 0.28
CA GLN A 38 -3.48 21.89 -0.25
C GLN A 38 -3.42 21.54 -1.74
N TYR A 39 -2.94 22.47 -2.54
CA TYR A 39 -2.53 22.21 -3.92
C TYR A 39 -1.05 21.89 -3.96
N VAL A 40 -0.71 20.78 -4.63
CA VAL A 40 0.67 20.29 -4.78
C VAL A 40 0.96 20.07 -6.26
N ARG A 41 2.08 20.59 -6.75
CA ARG A 41 2.47 20.43 -8.15
C ARG A 41 3.11 19.08 -8.40
N ASN A 42 2.99 18.63 -9.63
CA ASN A 42 3.71 17.46 -10.11
C ASN A 42 5.22 17.56 -9.77
N GLY A 43 5.76 16.52 -9.17
CA GLY A 43 7.16 16.44 -8.76
C GLY A 43 7.48 16.96 -7.35
N GLU A 44 6.54 17.59 -6.67
CA GLU A 44 6.73 18.05 -5.29
C GLU A 44 6.54 16.91 -4.28
N SER A 45 7.38 16.91 -3.22
CA SER A 45 7.24 15.97 -2.11
C SER A 45 6.22 16.50 -1.10
N ILE A 46 5.24 15.67 -0.76
CA ILE A 46 4.16 15.99 0.19
C ILE A 46 4.59 15.59 1.60
N ILE A 47 5.14 14.40 1.74
CA ILE A 47 5.64 13.85 2.99
C ILE A 47 7.09 13.43 2.77
N VAL A 48 7.99 13.87 3.67
CA VAL A 48 9.44 13.63 3.58
C VAL A 48 9.90 12.75 4.74
N PRO A 49 10.75 11.73 4.51
CA PRO A 49 11.29 10.88 5.56
C PRO A 49 11.99 11.67 6.67
N ASN A 50 11.91 11.14 7.88
CA ASN A 50 12.47 11.74 9.10
C ASN A 50 11.83 13.09 9.53
N THR A 51 10.67 13.42 8.98
CA THR A 51 9.83 14.52 9.48
C THR A 51 8.67 13.98 10.32
N MET A 52 7.95 14.90 10.96
CA MET A 52 6.71 14.58 11.67
C MET A 52 5.52 14.88 10.75
N ASN A 53 4.56 13.98 10.74
CA ASN A 53 3.29 14.14 10.03
C ASN A 53 2.15 14.37 11.02
N GLU A 54 1.36 15.39 10.77
CA GLU A 54 0.23 15.81 11.61
C GLU A 54 -1.12 15.69 10.89
N PHE A 55 -1.14 15.12 9.67
CA PHE A 55 -2.35 15.03 8.86
C PHE A 55 -2.56 13.63 8.27
N LEU A 56 -3.83 13.28 8.16
CA LEU A 56 -4.28 12.27 7.22
C LEU A 56 -4.64 12.99 5.92
N TYR A 57 -4.11 12.52 4.79
CA TYR A 57 -4.32 13.13 3.48
C TYR A 57 -5.32 12.33 2.68
N PHE A 58 -6.29 13.03 2.08
CA PHE A 58 -7.22 12.50 1.11
C PHE A 58 -6.92 13.11 -0.26
N ILE A 59 -6.79 12.27 -1.29
CA ILE A 59 -6.55 12.73 -2.66
C ILE A 59 -7.89 13.10 -3.29
N ARG A 60 -8.14 14.41 -3.40
CA ARG A 60 -9.35 14.94 -4.07
C ARG A 60 -9.23 14.84 -5.59
N SER A 61 -8.02 15.08 -6.13
CA SER A 61 -7.68 14.88 -7.52
C SER A 61 -6.17 14.74 -7.69
N GLY A 62 -5.74 14.09 -8.79
CA GLY A 62 -4.35 13.82 -9.10
C GLY A 62 -3.88 12.46 -8.60
N ALA A 63 -2.57 12.24 -8.64
CA ALA A 63 -1.95 11.00 -8.22
C ALA A 63 -0.62 11.22 -7.50
N VAL A 64 -0.32 10.31 -6.56
CA VAL A 64 0.93 10.33 -5.79
C VAL A 64 1.61 8.99 -5.84
N GLU A 65 2.92 8.97 -5.59
CA GLU A 65 3.69 7.76 -5.41
C GLU A 65 4.34 7.71 -4.03
N VAL A 66 4.40 6.51 -3.47
CA VAL A 66 5.10 6.21 -2.22
C VAL A 66 6.45 5.61 -2.55
N LEU A 67 7.51 6.22 -2.06
CA LEU A 67 8.89 5.82 -2.31
C LEU A 67 9.55 5.31 -1.02
N ALA A 68 10.34 4.25 -1.15
CA ALA A 68 11.25 3.82 -0.09
C ALA A 68 12.46 4.76 -0.01
N ASN A 69 13.28 4.62 1.04
CA ASN A 69 14.46 5.44 1.27
C ASN A 69 15.51 5.38 0.14
N ASN A 70 15.45 4.36 -0.72
CA ASN A 70 16.32 4.18 -1.89
C ASN A 70 15.64 4.59 -3.20
N GLU A 71 14.62 5.44 -3.14
CA GLU A 71 13.80 5.89 -4.28
C GLU A 71 13.05 4.77 -5.02
N GLN A 72 13.01 3.57 -4.45
CA GLN A 72 12.23 2.48 -5.02
C GLN A 72 10.73 2.76 -4.88
N LEU A 73 10.01 2.68 -6.00
CA LEU A 73 8.56 2.80 -6.01
C LEU A 73 7.92 1.63 -5.24
N LEU A 74 7.17 1.95 -4.21
CA LEU A 74 6.42 0.99 -3.42
C LEU A 74 4.97 0.88 -3.86
N ARG A 75 4.34 2.02 -4.15
CA ARG A 75 2.92 2.10 -4.50
C ARG A 75 2.60 3.42 -5.19
N ARG A 76 1.57 3.40 -6.04
CA ARG A 76 0.86 4.58 -6.53
C ARG A 76 -0.51 4.66 -5.89
N MET A 77 -0.99 5.88 -5.70
CA MET A 77 -2.31 6.17 -5.16
C MET A 77 -2.95 7.29 -5.97
N GLU A 78 -4.26 7.20 -6.11
CA GLU A 78 -5.06 8.05 -6.97
C GLU A 78 -6.23 8.69 -6.20
N GLU A 79 -7.09 9.41 -6.90
CA GLU A 79 -8.28 10.05 -6.36
C GLU A 79 -9.11 9.10 -5.48
N GLY A 80 -9.55 9.60 -4.33
CA GLY A 80 -10.32 8.85 -3.35
C GLY A 80 -9.49 8.04 -2.34
N GLU A 81 -8.19 7.92 -2.54
CA GLU A 81 -7.33 7.19 -1.61
C GLU A 81 -6.80 8.08 -0.48
N LEU A 82 -6.48 7.42 0.64
CA LEU A 82 -5.98 8.05 1.87
C LEU A 82 -4.53 7.64 2.14
N PHE A 83 -3.70 8.61 2.54
CA PHE A 83 -2.32 8.35 2.94
C PHE A 83 -1.90 9.16 4.17
N GLY A 84 -0.71 8.86 4.70
CA GLY A 84 -0.20 9.49 5.92
C GLY A 84 -0.61 8.77 7.21
N TYR A 85 -1.59 7.88 7.17
CA TYR A 85 -2.11 7.16 8.35
C TYR A 85 -1.06 6.27 9.04
N LEU A 86 -0.12 5.68 8.30
CA LEU A 86 0.92 4.84 8.90
C LEU A 86 1.83 5.60 9.86
N SER A 87 2.16 6.84 9.54
CA SER A 87 2.92 7.69 10.45
C SER A 87 2.09 8.09 11.66
N LEU A 88 0.81 8.42 11.48
CA LEU A 88 -0.10 8.77 12.58
C LEU A 88 -0.31 7.63 13.57
N LEU A 89 -0.30 6.39 13.11
CA LEU A 89 -0.32 5.18 13.95
C LEU A 89 1.01 4.90 14.67
N ARG A 90 2.10 5.61 14.30
CA ARG A 90 3.46 5.47 14.82
C ARG A 90 4.01 6.77 15.40
N ASP A 91 3.23 7.50 16.17
CA ASP A 91 3.61 8.77 16.79
C ASP A 91 4.04 9.87 15.80
N GLY A 92 3.51 9.84 14.57
CA GLY A 92 3.74 10.84 13.54
C GLY A 92 5.06 10.69 12.76
N LYS A 93 5.95 9.77 13.12
CA LYS A 93 7.24 9.59 12.43
C LYS A 93 7.07 9.05 11.01
N VAL A 94 7.60 9.79 10.05
CA VAL A 94 7.60 9.44 8.64
C VAL A 94 8.82 8.60 8.28
N THR A 95 8.59 7.49 7.58
CA THR A 95 9.64 6.57 7.11
C THR A 95 9.72 6.45 5.60
N GLN A 96 8.73 6.95 4.87
CA GLN A 96 8.63 6.85 3.42
C GLN A 96 8.35 8.23 2.83
N GLU A 97 8.88 8.48 1.64
CA GLU A 97 8.54 9.69 0.90
C GLU A 97 7.23 9.50 0.15
N ILE A 98 6.39 10.55 0.12
CA ILE A 98 5.22 10.61 -0.74
C ILE A 98 5.35 11.83 -1.64
N LYS A 99 5.31 11.60 -2.94
CA LYS A 99 5.58 12.58 -3.97
C LYS A 99 4.42 12.64 -4.96
N ALA A 100 4.05 13.85 -5.36
CA ALA A 100 3.05 14.07 -6.40
C ALA A 100 3.62 13.70 -7.78
N ILE A 101 2.91 12.87 -8.54
CA ILE A 101 3.22 12.51 -9.93
C ILE A 101 2.30 13.19 -10.94
N GLU A 102 1.30 13.88 -10.44
CA GLU A 102 0.41 14.79 -11.15
C GLU A 102 0.17 16.00 -10.26
N ASP A 103 -0.43 17.06 -10.80
CA ASP A 103 -0.92 18.16 -9.99
C ASP A 103 -2.05 17.65 -9.09
N CYS A 104 -1.87 17.78 -7.78
CA CYS A 104 -2.78 17.22 -6.78
C CYS A 104 -3.54 18.29 -6.03
N LEU A 105 -4.80 18.02 -5.76
CA LEU A 105 -5.59 18.71 -4.75
C LEU A 105 -5.83 17.75 -3.59
N LEU A 106 -5.38 18.13 -2.41
CA LEU A 106 -5.42 17.30 -1.21
C LEU A 106 -6.31 17.92 -0.15
N TYR A 107 -7.09 17.09 0.55
CA TYR A 107 -7.72 17.45 1.79
C TYR A 107 -6.87 16.94 2.95
N LEU A 108 -6.47 17.84 3.84
CA LEU A 108 -5.65 17.54 5.01
C LEU A 108 -6.55 17.47 6.24
N ILE A 109 -6.71 16.27 6.75
CA ILE A 109 -7.51 15.98 7.94
C ILE A 109 -6.58 16.00 9.14
N PRO A 110 -6.78 16.87 10.14
CA PRO A 110 -5.91 16.93 11.33
C PRO A 110 -5.79 15.57 12.04
N ALA A 111 -4.61 15.24 12.54
CA ALA A 111 -4.34 14.00 13.26
C ALA A 111 -5.25 13.79 14.47
N THR A 112 -5.77 14.86 15.06
CA THR A 112 -6.76 14.83 16.15
C THR A 112 -8.05 14.13 15.73
N TRP A 113 -8.55 14.44 14.54
CA TRP A 113 -9.73 13.79 13.96
C TRP A 113 -9.45 12.33 13.57
N PHE A 114 -8.30 12.06 12.97
CA PHE A 114 -7.88 10.69 12.67
C PHE A 114 -7.88 9.82 13.95
N LYS A 115 -7.23 10.30 15.01
CA LYS A 115 -7.13 9.58 16.29
C LYS A 115 -8.49 9.40 16.94
N ARG A 116 -9.35 10.42 16.88
CA ARG A 116 -10.69 10.35 17.41
C ARG A 116 -11.54 9.31 16.70
N PHE A 117 -11.60 9.34 15.37
CA PHE A 117 -12.33 8.35 14.58
C PHE A 117 -11.77 6.94 14.76
N TYR A 118 -10.44 6.81 14.82
CA TYR A 118 -9.79 5.52 15.01
C TYR A 118 -10.15 4.85 16.35
N VAL A 119 -10.43 5.63 17.39
CA VAL A 119 -10.80 5.13 18.73
C VAL A 119 -12.32 4.99 18.88
N GLU A 120 -13.11 5.90 18.33
CA GLU A 120 -14.55 6.01 18.57
C GLU A 120 -15.40 5.31 17.50
N ASN A 121 -14.85 5.02 16.31
CA ASN A 121 -15.60 4.44 15.19
C ASN A 121 -14.95 3.16 14.68
N ASP A 122 -15.62 2.02 14.87
CA ASP A 122 -15.10 0.70 14.49
C ASP A 122 -14.93 0.57 12.96
N VAL A 123 -15.85 1.12 12.16
CA VAL A 123 -15.77 1.09 10.70
C VAL A 123 -14.50 1.80 10.19
N PHE A 124 -14.20 2.95 10.80
CA PHE A 124 -13.00 3.72 10.46
C PHE A 124 -11.72 2.97 10.84
N SER A 125 -11.66 2.40 12.04
CA SER A 125 -10.48 1.66 12.49
C SER A 125 -10.27 0.36 11.69
N GLU A 126 -11.31 -0.42 11.45
CA GLU A 126 -11.27 -1.66 10.67
C GLU A 126 -10.78 -1.42 9.23
N PHE A 127 -11.20 -0.32 8.61
CA PHE A 127 -10.73 0.07 7.28
C PHE A 127 -9.20 0.17 7.21
N PHE A 128 -8.57 0.88 8.15
CA PHE A 128 -7.13 1.04 8.16
C PHE A 128 -6.39 -0.22 8.60
N GLU A 129 -6.95 -1.02 9.50
CA GLU A 129 -6.38 -2.32 9.88
C GLU A 129 -6.39 -3.29 8.70
N LEU A 130 -7.49 -3.37 7.95
CA LEU A 130 -7.60 -4.21 6.76
C LEU A 130 -6.58 -3.82 5.68
N ILE A 131 -6.40 -2.52 5.41
CA ILE A 131 -5.37 -2.04 4.48
C ILE A 131 -3.98 -2.45 4.97
N ARG A 132 -3.71 -2.32 6.25
CA ARG A 132 -2.43 -2.66 6.87
C ARG A 132 -2.14 -4.16 6.77
N GLU A 133 -3.11 -5.01 7.04
CA GLU A 133 -3.00 -6.47 6.89
C GLU A 133 -2.75 -6.89 5.44
N ASN A 134 -3.48 -6.32 4.49
CA ASN A 134 -3.29 -6.59 3.08
C ASN A 134 -1.89 -6.19 2.59
N ARG A 135 -1.37 -5.06 3.06
CA ARG A 135 0.01 -4.62 2.76
C ARG A 135 1.06 -5.57 3.31
N LEU A 136 0.89 -6.05 4.54
CA LEU A 136 1.80 -7.04 5.15
C LEU A 136 1.76 -8.36 4.39
N ARG A 137 0.58 -8.83 4.02
CA ARG A 137 0.43 -10.07 3.22
C ARG A 137 1.13 -9.94 1.87
N THR A 138 0.90 -8.86 1.14
CA THR A 138 1.56 -8.61 -0.15
C THR A 138 3.07 -8.55 -0.02
N ALA A 139 3.61 -7.93 1.03
CA ALA A 139 5.04 -7.87 1.27
C ALA A 139 5.65 -9.25 1.58
N LEU A 140 4.95 -10.08 2.36
CA LEU A 140 5.37 -11.46 2.67
C LEU A 140 5.33 -12.36 1.44
N ASP A 141 4.31 -12.23 0.59
CA ASP A 141 4.19 -12.98 -0.66
C ASP A 141 5.31 -12.62 -1.65
N ALA A 142 5.67 -11.34 -1.74
CA ALA A 142 6.80 -10.89 -2.55
C ALA A 142 8.15 -11.44 -2.05
N GLN A 143 8.36 -11.52 -0.74
CA GLN A 143 9.55 -12.13 -0.16
C GLN A 143 9.60 -13.64 -0.41
N ASN A 144 8.47 -14.33 -0.29
CA ASN A 144 8.39 -15.77 -0.54
C ASN A 144 8.63 -16.11 -2.02
N GLN A 145 8.19 -15.26 -2.96
CA GLN A 145 8.47 -15.45 -4.38
C GLN A 145 9.96 -15.28 -4.69
N ASN A 146 10.62 -14.29 -4.10
CA ASN A 146 12.06 -14.10 -4.28
C ASN A 146 12.86 -15.25 -3.67
N SER A 147 12.51 -15.72 -2.48
CA SER A 147 13.18 -16.87 -1.85
C SER A 147 12.96 -18.18 -2.63
N ASN A 148 11.81 -18.38 -3.25
CA ASN A 148 11.54 -19.53 -4.09
C ASN A 148 12.31 -19.50 -5.41
N GLN A 149 12.60 -18.32 -5.96
CA GLN A 149 13.47 -18.21 -7.15
C GLN A 149 14.91 -18.57 -6.81
N ASP A 150 15.44 -18.12 -5.68
CA ASP A 150 16.79 -18.47 -5.24
C ASP A 150 16.91 -19.97 -4.87
N VAL A 151 15.89 -20.54 -4.24
CA VAL A 151 15.85 -21.98 -3.92
C VAL A 151 15.65 -22.82 -5.18
N SER A 152 14.92 -22.33 -6.17
CA SER A 152 14.73 -23.03 -7.45
C SER A 152 16.03 -23.11 -8.28
N LEU A 153 16.92 -22.14 -8.13
CA LEU A 153 18.25 -22.18 -8.76
C LEU A 153 19.22 -23.13 -8.04
N MET A 154 19.03 -23.34 -6.73
CA MET A 154 19.86 -24.25 -5.93
C MET A 154 19.36 -25.69 -5.90
N THR A 155 18.10 -25.95 -6.18
CA THR A 155 17.50 -27.28 -6.24
C THR A 155 17.22 -27.74 -7.66
N CYS A 156 18.13 -27.50 -8.60
CA CYS A 156 18.12 -28.27 -9.85
C CYS A 156 18.40 -29.75 -9.48
N PRO A 157 17.40 -30.62 -9.56
CA PRO A 157 17.66 -32.03 -9.29
C PRO A 157 18.72 -32.52 -10.28
N VAL A 158 19.74 -33.18 -9.74
CA VAL A 158 20.87 -33.73 -10.53
C VAL A 158 20.41 -34.57 -11.73
N LYS A 159 19.20 -35.11 -11.66
CA LYS A 159 18.51 -35.80 -12.77
C LYS A 159 18.33 -34.97 -14.04
N SER A 160 18.21 -33.65 -13.93
CA SER A 160 18.04 -32.78 -15.11
C SER A 160 19.37 -32.48 -15.82
N LEU A 161 20.50 -32.78 -15.18
CA LEU A 161 21.83 -32.65 -15.76
C LEU A 161 22.28 -33.91 -16.51
N LEU A 162 21.63 -35.04 -16.25
CA LEU A 162 21.86 -36.27 -16.96
C LEU A 162 21.06 -36.27 -18.28
N ARG A 163 21.63 -35.65 -19.30
CA ARG A 163 21.04 -35.62 -20.66
C ARG A 163 21.13 -36.97 -21.40
N ARG A 164 21.66 -38.01 -20.76
CA ARG A 164 21.67 -39.37 -21.32
C ARG A 164 20.82 -40.27 -20.43
N PRO A 165 19.82 -40.96 -20.98
CA PRO A 165 19.21 -42.04 -20.26
C PRO A 165 20.32 -43.03 -19.88
N PRO A 166 20.26 -43.65 -18.70
CA PRO A 166 21.16 -44.71 -18.38
C PRO A 166 21.04 -45.75 -19.52
N ILE A 167 22.12 -46.07 -20.17
CA ILE A 167 22.17 -47.21 -21.08
C ILE A 167 21.96 -48.40 -20.15
N SER A 168 20.74 -48.89 -20.07
CA SER A 168 20.51 -50.20 -19.54
C SER A 168 21.21 -51.13 -20.54
N ILE A 169 22.36 -51.60 -20.20
CA ILE A 169 22.92 -52.79 -20.80
C ILE A 169 21.93 -53.87 -20.39
N GLU A 170 21.07 -54.25 -21.32
CA GLU A 170 20.30 -55.45 -21.10
C GLU A 170 21.32 -56.56 -20.91
N ASP A 171 21.48 -57.04 -19.72
CA ASP A 171 22.22 -58.23 -19.35
C ASP A 171 21.63 -59.51 -19.96
N ASN A 172 20.84 -59.35 -20.99
CA ASN A 172 20.20 -60.43 -21.76
C ASN A 172 20.95 -60.81 -23.02
N VAL A 173 22.14 -60.33 -23.20
CA VAL A 173 23.07 -61.11 -24.06
C VAL A 173 23.46 -62.29 -23.23
N SER A 174 22.61 -63.26 -23.31
CA SER A 174 22.72 -64.48 -22.54
C SER A 174 24.04 -65.10 -22.81
N ILE A 175 24.71 -65.41 -21.74
CA ILE A 175 25.84 -66.29 -21.65
C ILE A 175 25.62 -67.64 -22.43
N GLN A 176 24.33 -67.91 -22.78
CA GLN A 176 23.91 -69.03 -23.60
C GLN A 176 24.30 -68.91 -25.08
N GLN A 177 24.68 -67.76 -25.59
CA GLN A 177 25.21 -67.64 -26.97
C GLN A 177 26.70 -67.62 -27.04
N ALA A 178 27.35 -67.67 -25.93
CA ALA A 178 28.84 -67.76 -25.85
C ALA A 178 29.29 -69.20 -25.60
N ALA A 179 28.42 -70.18 -25.70
CA ALA A 179 28.78 -71.61 -25.65
C ALA A 179 28.73 -72.23 -27.04
#